data_b29a5b8a42d89d7bc9c88bd7114a317f
#
_entry.id   b29a5b8a42d89d7bc9c88bd7114a317f
#
_cell.length_a   1.000
_cell.length_b   1.000
_cell.length_c   1.000
_cell.angle_alpha   90.00
_cell.angle_beta   90.00
_cell.angle_gamma   90.00
#
_symmetry.space_group_name_H-M   'P 1'
#
loop_
_entity.id
_entity.type
_entity.pdbx_description
1 polymer ?
#
loop_
_entity_poly.entity_id
_entity_poly.type
_entity_poly.pdbx_seq_one_letter_code
_entity_poly.pdbx_strand_id
1 'polypeptide(L)'
;LPHPQWATIALIALMILGVLLLDAPLVLMAFIVVAVMTFARLGDLETVMRDLPWGTILMVTGIAVLISLMEKTGGLDLATTLIASVTRPQFINAALALITGIVSAYSSSSGVVMPAFIPLVPGLAEKMGIVDQVVRMVISVCVGSHMVDVSPLSTLGALALAAIPIKAQRDRAFRGLLLWGMSMAVVGAALAFVFLDLL
;
A
#
# COMPACT_ATOMS: atom_id res chain seq x y z
N LEU A 1 29.28 -16.76 2.45
CA LEU A 1 28.18 -16.68 3.41
C LEU A 1 28.24 -17.88 4.37
N PRO A 2 28.02 -17.71 5.68
CA PRO A 2 27.95 -18.81 6.62
C PRO A 2 26.75 -19.74 6.32
N HIS A 3 26.85 -21.00 6.69
CA HIS A 3 25.83 -22.04 6.40
C HIS A 3 24.37 -21.63 6.70
N PRO A 4 24.04 -20.92 7.79
CA PRO A 4 22.67 -20.51 8.08
C PRO A 4 22.10 -19.50 7.05
N GLN A 5 22.93 -18.65 6.45
CA GLN A 5 22.47 -17.69 5.43
C GLN A 5 22.08 -18.39 4.12
N TRP A 6 22.83 -19.43 3.71
CA TRP A 6 22.45 -20.23 2.55
C TRP A 6 21.14 -21.00 2.76
N ALA A 7 20.94 -21.54 3.97
CA ALA A 7 19.68 -22.20 4.32
C ALA A 7 18.49 -21.23 4.25
N THR A 8 18.65 -19.99 4.74
CA THR A 8 17.61 -18.97 4.65
C THR A 8 17.27 -18.62 3.19
N ILE A 9 18.30 -18.41 2.35
CA ILE A 9 18.10 -18.13 0.92
C ILE A 9 17.39 -19.30 0.23
N ALA A 10 17.79 -20.55 0.52
CA ALA A 10 17.15 -21.74 -0.05
C ALA A 10 15.68 -21.88 0.38
N LEU A 11 15.37 -21.60 1.64
CA LEU A 11 13.98 -21.63 2.14
C LEU A 11 13.11 -20.53 1.51
N ILE A 12 13.64 -19.31 1.32
CA ILE A 12 12.95 -18.25 0.62
C ILE A 12 12.70 -18.63 -0.85
N ALA A 13 13.71 -19.19 -1.53
CA ALA A 13 13.56 -19.65 -2.90
C ALA A 13 12.50 -20.77 -3.00
N LEU A 14 12.51 -21.73 -2.06
CA LEU A 14 11.52 -22.79 -1.99
C LEU A 14 10.11 -22.24 -1.74
N MET A 15 9.96 -21.23 -0.89
CA MET A 15 8.70 -20.53 -0.66
C MET A 15 8.17 -19.91 -1.96
N ILE A 16 9.01 -19.17 -2.67
CA ILE A 16 8.64 -18.54 -3.95
C ILE A 16 8.22 -19.61 -4.97
N LEU A 17 8.99 -20.69 -5.11
CA LEU A 17 8.66 -21.79 -6.00
C LEU A 17 7.33 -22.48 -5.61
N GLY A 18 7.10 -22.67 -4.32
CA GLY A 18 5.83 -23.25 -3.82
C GLY A 18 4.63 -22.37 -4.15
N VAL A 19 4.75 -21.06 -4.05
CA VAL A 19 3.69 -20.13 -4.45
C VAL A 19 3.48 -20.15 -5.97
N LEU A 20 4.56 -20.12 -6.76
CA LEU A 20 4.46 -20.00 -8.22
C LEU A 20 4.08 -21.32 -8.92
N LEU A 21 4.53 -22.46 -8.42
CA LEU A 21 4.35 -23.75 -9.09
C LEU A 21 3.17 -24.56 -8.55
N LEU A 22 2.81 -24.36 -7.27
CA LEU A 22 1.76 -25.12 -6.59
C LEU A 22 0.53 -24.26 -6.27
N ASP A 23 0.50 -22.98 -6.68
CA ASP A 23 -0.54 -22.00 -6.32
C ASP A 23 -0.81 -21.96 -4.80
N ALA A 24 0.22 -22.28 -3.99
CA ALA A 24 0.09 -22.33 -2.55
C ALA A 24 -0.10 -20.93 -1.96
N PRO A 25 -0.99 -20.74 -0.95
CA PRO A 25 -1.17 -19.45 -0.31
C PRO A 25 0.14 -18.94 0.29
N LEU A 26 0.56 -17.72 -0.08
CA LEU A 26 1.81 -17.10 0.38
C LEU A 26 1.93 -17.13 1.91
N VAL A 27 0.83 -16.82 2.62
CA VAL A 27 0.79 -16.81 4.08
C VAL A 27 1.12 -18.19 4.67
N LEU A 28 0.53 -19.24 4.11
CA LEU A 28 0.80 -20.63 4.54
C LEU A 28 2.27 -20.99 4.32
N MET A 29 2.81 -20.68 3.14
CA MET A 29 4.22 -20.96 2.82
C MET A 29 5.17 -20.17 3.72
N ALA A 30 4.87 -18.90 4.04
CA ALA A 30 5.65 -18.10 4.97
C ALA A 30 5.65 -18.71 6.39
N PHE A 31 4.50 -19.17 6.89
CA PHE A 31 4.42 -19.86 8.18
C PHE A 31 5.23 -21.17 8.20
N ILE A 32 5.20 -21.97 7.12
CA ILE A 32 6.00 -23.19 7.00
C ILE A 32 7.49 -22.85 7.07
N VAL A 33 7.94 -21.84 6.32
CA VAL A 33 9.34 -21.40 6.32
C VAL A 33 9.77 -20.96 7.72
N VAL A 34 8.98 -20.12 8.40
CA VAL A 34 9.26 -19.68 9.77
C VAL A 34 9.33 -20.86 10.73
N ALA A 35 8.39 -21.81 10.64
CA ALA A 35 8.40 -23.01 11.45
C ALA A 35 9.68 -23.83 11.23
N VAL A 36 10.06 -24.10 9.97
CA VAL A 36 11.29 -24.82 9.63
C VAL A 36 12.53 -24.11 10.18
N MET A 37 12.63 -22.79 10.00
CA MET A 37 13.75 -22.00 10.53
C MET A 37 13.85 -22.08 12.06
N THR A 38 12.71 -22.04 12.73
CA THR A 38 12.63 -22.13 14.20
C THR A 38 13.05 -23.51 14.69
N PHE A 39 12.53 -24.59 14.11
CA PHE A 39 12.92 -25.97 14.45
C PHE A 39 14.39 -26.25 14.14
N ALA A 40 14.90 -25.75 13.02
CA ALA A 40 16.31 -25.88 12.65
C ALA A 40 17.26 -24.95 13.44
N ARG A 41 16.72 -24.13 14.34
CA ARG A 41 17.48 -23.15 15.14
C ARG A 41 18.38 -22.25 14.28
N LEU A 42 17.89 -21.83 13.12
CA LEU A 42 18.62 -20.97 12.18
C LEU A 42 18.64 -19.50 12.60
N GLY A 43 17.87 -19.12 13.61
CA GLY A 43 17.82 -17.77 14.17
C GLY A 43 17.40 -17.78 15.64
N ASP A 44 17.64 -16.65 16.31
CA ASP A 44 17.19 -16.41 17.67
C ASP A 44 15.78 -15.82 17.66
N LEU A 45 14.82 -16.60 18.15
CA LEU A 45 13.40 -16.23 18.14
C LEU A 45 13.13 -14.97 18.98
N GLU A 46 13.84 -14.78 20.09
CA GLU A 46 13.66 -13.62 20.97
C GLU A 46 14.06 -12.33 20.25
N THR A 47 15.18 -12.34 19.56
CA THR A 47 15.64 -11.21 18.73
C THR A 47 14.67 -10.94 17.59
N VAL A 48 14.22 -11.98 16.88
CA VAL A 48 13.24 -11.84 15.78
C VAL A 48 11.95 -11.21 16.29
N MET A 49 11.39 -11.68 17.40
CA MET A 49 10.16 -11.15 17.98
C MET A 49 10.29 -9.68 18.42
N ARG A 50 11.48 -9.31 18.96
CA ARG A 50 11.75 -7.92 19.35
C ARG A 50 11.85 -7.00 18.14
N ASP A 51 12.45 -7.46 17.06
CA ASP A 51 12.74 -6.67 15.87
C ASP A 51 11.56 -6.65 14.86
N LEU A 52 10.46 -7.36 15.15
CA LEU A 52 9.23 -7.28 14.35
C LEU A 52 8.69 -5.84 14.32
N PRO A 53 8.18 -5.40 13.16
CA PRO A 53 7.58 -4.06 13.03
C PRO A 53 6.17 -4.02 13.67
N TRP A 54 6.08 -4.18 14.98
CA TRP A 54 4.82 -4.25 15.74
C TRP A 54 3.90 -3.07 15.47
N GLY A 55 4.46 -1.86 15.31
CA GLY A 55 3.69 -0.68 14.96
C GLY A 55 2.93 -0.84 13.65
N THR A 56 3.59 -1.38 12.62
CA THR A 56 2.97 -1.64 11.31
C THR A 56 1.93 -2.76 11.40
N ILE A 57 2.23 -3.85 12.12
CA ILE A 57 1.32 -4.97 12.30
C ILE A 57 0.03 -4.52 12.99
N LEU A 58 0.15 -3.78 14.10
CA LEU A 58 -1.00 -3.25 14.84
C LEU A 58 -1.81 -2.24 14.02
N MET A 59 -1.13 -1.37 13.28
CA MET A 59 -1.78 -0.39 12.41
C MET A 59 -2.60 -1.07 11.31
N VAL A 60 -2.01 -2.01 10.57
CA VAL A 60 -2.70 -2.73 9.48
C VAL A 60 -3.88 -3.56 10.03
N THR A 61 -3.67 -4.25 11.16
CA THR A 61 -4.73 -5.03 11.81
C THR A 61 -5.85 -4.13 12.29
N GLY A 62 -5.53 -2.98 12.91
CA GLY A 62 -6.52 -1.99 13.34
C GLY A 62 -7.35 -1.43 12.19
N ILE A 63 -6.71 -1.09 11.06
CA ILE A 63 -7.41 -0.63 9.85
C ILE A 63 -8.33 -1.74 9.32
N ALA A 64 -7.88 -2.98 9.28
CA ALA A 64 -8.71 -4.10 8.83
C ALA A 64 -9.98 -4.28 9.68
N VAL A 65 -9.87 -4.11 11.00
CA VAL A 65 -11.03 -4.12 11.92
C VAL A 65 -11.97 -2.94 11.63
N LEU A 66 -11.44 -1.73 11.42
CA LEU A 66 -12.25 -0.56 11.08
C LEU A 66 -12.98 -0.73 9.74
N ILE A 67 -12.33 -1.29 8.72
CA ILE A 67 -12.95 -1.58 7.42
C ILE A 67 -14.08 -2.61 7.58
N SER A 68 -13.85 -3.69 8.36
CA SER A 68 -14.90 -4.67 8.65
C SER A 68 -16.09 -4.06 9.39
N LEU A 69 -15.84 -3.10 10.27
CA LEU A 69 -16.90 -2.34 10.95
C LEU A 69 -17.66 -1.45 9.95
N MET A 70 -16.95 -0.74 9.08
CA MET A 70 -17.56 0.08 8.02
C MET A 70 -18.42 -0.77 7.09
N GLU A 71 -17.98 -1.96 6.72
CA GLU A 71 -18.76 -2.90 5.92
C GLU A 71 -20.08 -3.26 6.63
N LYS A 72 -20.02 -3.67 7.89
CA LYS A 72 -21.22 -4.04 8.68
C LYS A 72 -22.18 -2.89 8.95
N THR A 73 -21.68 -1.66 8.99
CA THR A 73 -22.49 -0.45 9.25
C THR A 73 -22.98 0.24 7.99
N GLY A 74 -22.67 -0.28 6.80
CA GLY A 74 -23.00 0.36 5.52
C GLY A 74 -22.08 1.53 5.13
N GLY A 75 -21.01 1.77 5.89
CA GLY A 75 -20.05 2.85 5.61
C GLY A 75 -19.30 2.67 4.29
N LEU A 76 -18.97 1.43 3.93
CA LEU A 76 -18.38 1.14 2.60
C LEU A 76 -19.36 1.46 1.47
N ASP A 77 -20.64 1.14 1.65
CA ASP A 77 -21.69 1.45 0.67
C ASP A 77 -21.85 2.96 0.49
N LEU A 78 -21.85 3.72 1.58
CA LEU A 78 -21.88 5.18 1.54
C LEU A 78 -20.65 5.75 0.82
N ALA A 79 -19.43 5.30 1.17
CA ALA A 79 -18.19 5.77 0.57
C ALA A 79 -18.15 5.51 -0.93
N THR A 80 -18.51 4.29 -1.35
CA THR A 80 -18.58 3.94 -2.79
C THR A 80 -19.64 4.73 -3.52
N THR A 81 -20.80 5.00 -2.91
CA THR A 81 -21.85 5.84 -3.48
C THR A 81 -21.39 7.28 -3.67
N LEU A 82 -20.68 7.85 -2.69
CA LEU A 82 -20.14 9.20 -2.79
C LEU A 82 -19.12 9.31 -3.93
N ILE A 83 -18.18 8.37 -4.04
CA ILE A 83 -17.20 8.37 -5.13
C ILE A 83 -17.90 8.20 -6.49
N ALA A 84 -18.83 7.26 -6.60
CA ALA A 84 -19.59 7.03 -7.84
C ALA A 84 -20.44 8.24 -8.25
N SER A 85 -20.96 9.03 -7.30
CA SER A 85 -21.79 10.20 -7.58
C SER A 85 -21.00 11.38 -8.18
N VAL A 86 -19.70 11.48 -7.86
CA VAL A 86 -18.84 12.60 -8.31
C VAL A 86 -17.94 12.22 -9.47
N THR A 87 -17.89 10.93 -9.84
CA THR A 87 -16.96 10.42 -10.86
C THR A 87 -17.73 9.63 -11.91
N ARG A 88 -17.36 9.83 -13.18
CA ARG A 88 -17.90 9.02 -14.30
C ARG A 88 -17.03 7.77 -14.49
N PRO A 89 -17.58 6.63 -14.98
CA PRO A 89 -16.84 5.40 -15.23
C PRO A 89 -15.55 5.60 -16.04
N GLN A 90 -15.59 6.46 -17.05
CA GLN A 90 -14.46 6.77 -17.94
C GLN A 90 -13.30 7.57 -17.30
N PHE A 91 -13.44 8.04 -16.06
CA PHE A 91 -12.42 8.80 -15.33
C PHE A 91 -12.12 8.18 -13.96
N ILE A 92 -12.61 6.97 -13.70
CA ILE A 92 -12.55 6.39 -12.37
C ILE A 92 -11.12 6.11 -11.94
N ASN A 93 -10.27 5.65 -12.86
CA ASN A 93 -8.89 5.34 -12.55
C ASN A 93 -8.09 6.61 -12.24
N ALA A 94 -8.29 7.66 -13.03
CA ALA A 94 -7.69 8.97 -12.76
C ALA A 94 -8.16 9.57 -11.42
N ALA A 95 -9.47 9.47 -11.14
CA ALA A 95 -10.04 9.97 -9.89
C ALA A 95 -9.51 9.21 -8.68
N LEU A 96 -9.44 7.87 -8.74
CA LEU A 96 -8.87 7.05 -7.68
C LEU A 96 -7.40 7.39 -7.46
N ALA A 97 -6.59 7.50 -8.52
CA ALA A 97 -5.18 7.87 -8.41
C ALA A 97 -5.01 9.27 -7.79
N LEU A 98 -5.84 10.24 -8.17
CA LEU A 98 -5.79 11.59 -7.60
C LEU A 98 -6.17 11.60 -6.13
N ILE A 99 -7.31 11.00 -5.76
CA ILE A 99 -7.81 10.98 -4.39
C ILE A 99 -6.81 10.27 -3.47
N THR A 100 -6.35 9.08 -3.88
CA THR A 100 -5.39 8.30 -3.08
C THR A 100 -4.02 8.98 -3.00
N GLY A 101 -3.57 9.66 -4.05
CA GLY A 101 -2.38 10.49 -4.03
C GLY A 101 -2.49 11.65 -3.05
N ILE A 102 -3.60 12.41 -3.07
CA ILE A 102 -3.83 13.49 -2.12
C ILE A 102 -3.85 12.97 -0.67
N VAL A 103 -4.57 11.88 -0.39
CA VAL A 103 -4.61 11.29 0.95
C VAL A 103 -3.24 10.78 1.37
N SER A 104 -2.49 10.17 0.46
CA SER A 104 -1.13 9.67 0.70
C SER A 104 -0.13 10.79 0.98
N ALA A 105 -0.36 12.00 0.45
CA ALA A 105 0.49 13.14 0.76
C ALA A 105 0.58 13.44 2.27
N TYR A 106 -0.42 13.05 3.05
CA TYR A 106 -0.53 13.28 4.49
C TYR A 106 -0.45 12.01 5.33
N SER A 107 -0.29 10.84 4.70
CA SER A 107 -0.33 9.55 5.39
C SER A 107 0.62 8.54 4.76
N SER A 108 0.58 7.28 5.23
CA SER A 108 1.36 6.18 4.65
C SER A 108 0.57 5.51 3.52
N SER A 109 1.18 5.39 2.35
CA SER A 109 0.60 4.71 1.18
C SER A 109 0.23 3.26 1.48
N SER A 110 1.20 2.47 1.92
CA SER A 110 1.04 1.03 2.20
C SER A 110 0.35 0.76 3.55
N GLY A 111 0.57 1.63 4.56
CA GLY A 111 0.01 1.42 5.90
C GLY A 111 -1.42 1.89 6.06
N VAL A 112 -1.85 2.91 5.31
CA VAL A 112 -3.17 3.55 5.49
C VAL A 112 -3.96 3.56 4.20
N VAL A 113 -3.41 4.15 3.11
CA VAL A 113 -4.20 4.44 1.90
C VAL A 113 -4.62 3.16 1.19
N MET A 114 -3.69 2.26 0.91
CA MET A 114 -4.01 1.01 0.21
C MET A 114 -4.97 0.13 1.01
N PRO A 115 -4.75 -0.14 2.31
CA PRO A 115 -5.70 -0.90 3.11
C PRO A 115 -7.09 -0.26 3.22
N ALA A 116 -7.19 1.07 3.16
CA ALA A 116 -8.47 1.77 3.22
C ALA A 116 -9.23 1.78 1.88
N PHE A 117 -8.53 1.97 0.75
CA PHE A 117 -9.16 2.17 -0.55
C PHE A 117 -9.33 0.89 -1.37
N ILE A 118 -8.39 -0.06 -1.30
CA ILE A 118 -8.49 -1.30 -2.09
C ILE A 118 -9.77 -2.10 -1.78
N PRO A 119 -10.22 -2.26 -0.53
CA PRO A 119 -11.48 -2.93 -0.23
C PRO A 119 -12.75 -2.24 -0.76
N LEU A 120 -12.68 -0.94 -1.07
CA LEU A 120 -13.80 -0.21 -1.68
C LEU A 120 -13.95 -0.52 -3.18
N VAL A 121 -12.87 -0.95 -3.84
CA VAL A 121 -12.82 -1.09 -5.31
C VAL A 121 -13.88 -2.05 -5.85
N PRO A 122 -14.08 -3.28 -5.31
CA PRO A 122 -15.09 -4.19 -5.85
C PRO A 122 -16.51 -3.61 -5.80
N GLY A 123 -16.91 -3.06 -4.66
CA GLY A 123 -18.24 -2.44 -4.52
C GLY A 123 -18.42 -1.19 -5.38
N LEU A 124 -17.36 -0.41 -5.60
CA LEU A 124 -17.37 0.73 -6.48
C LEU A 124 -17.51 0.32 -7.95
N ALA A 125 -16.77 -0.70 -8.38
CA ALA A 125 -16.84 -1.25 -9.72
C ALA A 125 -18.23 -1.83 -10.04
N GLU A 126 -18.83 -2.53 -9.06
CA GLU A 126 -20.18 -3.06 -9.18
C GLU A 126 -21.23 -1.94 -9.35
N LYS A 127 -21.18 -0.90 -8.50
CA LYS A 127 -22.09 0.26 -8.59
C LYS A 127 -21.96 1.02 -9.89
N MET A 128 -20.76 1.08 -10.47
CA MET A 128 -20.53 1.78 -11.74
C MET A 128 -20.73 0.88 -12.97
N GLY A 129 -20.98 -0.42 -12.79
CA GLY A 129 -21.17 -1.38 -13.89
C GLY A 129 -19.88 -1.70 -14.68
N ILE A 130 -18.71 -1.60 -14.03
CA ILE A 130 -17.37 -1.78 -14.64
C ILE A 130 -16.53 -2.82 -13.90
N VAL A 131 -17.14 -3.96 -13.55
CA VAL A 131 -16.50 -5.03 -12.77
C VAL A 131 -15.25 -5.58 -13.45
N ASP A 132 -15.16 -5.52 -14.76
CA ASP A 132 -13.99 -5.87 -15.57
C ASP A 132 -12.77 -4.96 -15.31
N GLN A 133 -12.97 -3.77 -14.73
CA GLN A 133 -11.90 -2.81 -14.46
C GLN A 133 -11.35 -2.88 -13.01
N VAL A 134 -11.80 -3.80 -12.17
CA VAL A 134 -11.35 -3.92 -10.78
C VAL A 134 -9.82 -3.91 -10.66
N VAL A 135 -9.11 -4.66 -11.49
CA VAL A 135 -7.63 -4.70 -11.46
C VAL A 135 -7.03 -3.35 -11.82
N ARG A 136 -7.56 -2.65 -12.83
CA ARG A 136 -7.10 -1.30 -13.22
C ARG A 136 -7.33 -0.30 -12.08
N MET A 137 -8.47 -0.37 -11.41
CA MET A 137 -8.81 0.47 -10.27
C MET A 137 -7.87 0.22 -9.08
N VAL A 138 -7.53 -1.03 -8.78
CA VAL A 138 -6.52 -1.37 -7.76
C VAL A 138 -5.15 -0.82 -8.14
N ILE A 139 -4.72 -0.96 -9.40
CA ILE A 139 -3.47 -0.37 -9.90
C ILE A 139 -3.47 1.15 -9.71
N SER A 140 -4.60 1.81 -9.99
CA SER A 140 -4.74 3.26 -9.81
C SER A 140 -4.58 3.70 -8.37
N VAL A 141 -5.14 2.96 -7.41
CA VAL A 141 -4.95 3.19 -5.97
C VAL A 141 -3.46 3.03 -5.59
N CYS A 142 -2.81 1.98 -6.07
CA CYS A 142 -1.40 1.71 -5.79
C CYS A 142 -0.50 2.80 -6.39
N VAL A 143 -0.66 3.10 -7.68
CA VAL A 143 0.15 4.10 -8.38
C VAL A 143 -0.07 5.49 -7.77
N GLY A 144 -1.32 5.91 -7.61
CA GLY A 144 -1.65 7.22 -7.05
C GLY A 144 -1.04 7.43 -5.68
N SER A 145 -1.17 6.45 -4.79
CA SER A 145 -0.64 6.54 -3.43
C SER A 145 0.88 6.58 -3.39
N HIS A 146 1.60 5.76 -4.19
CA HIS A 146 3.06 5.71 -4.15
C HIS A 146 3.75 6.87 -4.87
N MET A 147 3.12 7.46 -5.89
CA MET A 147 3.68 8.64 -6.57
C MET A 147 3.95 9.80 -5.63
N VAL A 148 3.29 9.85 -4.48
CA VAL A 148 3.34 10.94 -3.51
C VAL A 148 4.16 10.60 -2.26
N ASP A 149 4.79 9.45 -2.18
CA ASP A 149 5.55 8.96 -1.02
C ASP A 149 6.69 9.88 -0.56
N VAL A 150 7.16 10.76 -1.42
CA VAL A 150 8.21 11.76 -1.11
C VAL A 150 7.64 13.02 -0.46
N SER A 151 6.31 13.12 -0.28
CA SER A 151 5.69 14.25 0.43
C SER A 151 6.32 14.41 1.83
N PRO A 152 6.57 15.64 2.29
CA PRO A 152 7.19 15.89 3.59
C PRO A 152 6.34 15.42 4.78
N LEU A 153 5.06 15.16 4.55
CA LEU A 153 4.11 14.68 5.55
C LEU A 153 3.92 13.15 5.50
N SER A 154 4.46 12.49 4.47
CA SER A 154 4.54 11.03 4.38
C SER A 154 5.76 10.49 5.13
N THR A 155 5.81 9.17 5.35
CA THR A 155 6.88 8.52 6.10
C THR A 155 8.27 8.78 5.50
N LEU A 156 8.44 8.62 4.17
CA LEU A 156 9.73 8.79 3.51
C LEU A 156 10.18 10.26 3.47
N GLY A 157 9.27 11.17 3.17
CA GLY A 157 9.59 12.60 3.16
C GLY A 157 9.94 13.13 4.55
N ALA A 158 9.24 12.68 5.59
CA ALA A 158 9.55 13.04 6.98
C ALA A 158 10.95 12.54 7.39
N LEU A 159 11.34 11.32 7.02
CA LEU A 159 12.68 10.79 7.27
C LEU A 159 13.76 11.60 6.53
N ALA A 160 13.51 11.95 5.27
CA ALA A 160 14.43 12.79 4.49
C ALA A 160 14.62 14.17 5.13
N LEU A 161 13.54 14.79 5.62
CA LEU A 161 13.61 16.06 6.31
C LEU A 161 14.34 15.99 7.66
N ALA A 162 14.15 14.90 8.40
CA ALA A 162 14.84 14.66 9.68
C ALA A 162 16.36 14.58 9.51
N ALA A 163 16.85 14.13 8.35
CA ALA A 163 18.27 14.07 8.04
C ALA A 163 18.91 15.43 7.75
N ILE A 164 18.12 16.51 7.59
CA ILE A 164 18.64 17.86 7.31
C ILE A 164 18.85 18.63 8.63
N PRO A 165 20.12 18.90 9.04
CA PRO A 165 20.40 19.51 10.34
C PRO A 165 20.07 21.02 10.38
N ILE A 166 20.19 21.72 9.24
CA ILE A 166 20.02 23.17 9.18
C ILE A 166 18.55 23.53 8.95
N LYS A 167 17.93 24.22 9.92
CA LYS A 167 16.50 24.59 9.89
C LYS A 167 16.08 25.31 8.59
N ALA A 168 16.84 26.32 8.14
CA ALA A 168 16.50 27.07 6.93
C ALA A 168 16.51 26.19 5.66
N GLN A 169 17.40 25.20 5.58
CA GLN A 169 17.44 24.24 4.48
C GLN A 169 16.27 23.25 4.58
N ARG A 170 15.96 22.78 5.78
CA ARG A 170 14.82 21.90 6.04
C ARG A 170 13.49 22.55 5.69
N ASP A 171 13.28 23.83 6.04
CA ASP A 171 12.06 24.58 5.71
C ASP A 171 11.91 24.79 4.20
N ARG A 172 13.02 24.98 3.47
CA ARG A 172 13.02 25.04 2.00
C ARG A 172 12.72 23.68 1.38
N ALA A 173 13.36 22.61 1.89
CA ALA A 173 13.12 21.25 1.44
C ALA A 173 11.67 20.82 1.70
N PHE A 174 11.10 21.16 2.86
CA PHE A 174 9.70 20.90 3.18
C PHE A 174 8.75 21.45 2.10
N ARG A 175 8.90 22.73 1.76
CA ARG A 175 8.05 23.36 0.72
C ARG A 175 8.26 22.73 -0.65
N GLY A 176 9.52 22.45 -1.01
CA GLY A 176 9.85 21.81 -2.28
C GLY A 176 9.24 20.41 -2.39
N LEU A 177 9.37 19.58 -1.36
CA LEU A 177 8.81 18.23 -1.32
C LEU A 177 7.28 18.24 -1.29
N LEU A 178 6.66 19.22 -0.62
CA LEU A 178 5.19 19.34 -0.62
C LEU A 178 4.65 19.68 -2.02
N LEU A 179 5.25 20.68 -2.67
CA LEU A 179 4.89 21.05 -4.05
C LEU A 179 5.13 19.89 -5.02
N TRP A 180 6.26 19.21 -4.88
CA TRP A 180 6.59 18.03 -5.67
C TRP A 180 5.54 16.93 -5.47
N GLY A 181 5.27 16.54 -4.22
CA GLY A 181 4.28 15.52 -3.90
C GLY A 181 2.90 15.83 -4.46
N MET A 182 2.42 17.06 -4.28
CA MET A 182 1.13 17.49 -4.83
C MET A 182 1.12 17.47 -6.37
N SER A 183 2.21 17.88 -7.02
CA SER A 183 2.32 17.79 -8.48
C SER A 183 2.33 16.34 -8.95
N MET A 184 2.97 15.43 -8.20
CA MET A 184 2.98 13.99 -8.51
C MET A 184 1.60 13.34 -8.35
N ALA A 185 0.72 13.83 -7.47
CA ALA A 185 -0.67 13.38 -7.42
C ALA A 185 -1.41 13.67 -8.74
N VAL A 186 -1.19 14.85 -9.31
CA VAL A 186 -1.77 15.22 -10.62
C VAL A 186 -1.15 14.41 -11.75
N VAL A 187 0.19 14.22 -11.74
CA VAL A 187 0.89 13.38 -12.73
C VAL A 187 0.41 11.93 -12.64
N GLY A 188 0.27 11.37 -11.43
CA GLY A 188 -0.27 10.02 -11.22
C GLY A 188 -1.68 9.86 -11.77
N ALA A 189 -2.55 10.85 -11.54
CA ALA A 189 -3.90 10.87 -12.11
C ALA A 189 -3.89 10.95 -13.64
N ALA A 190 -3.01 11.78 -14.23
CA ALA A 190 -2.88 11.88 -15.67
C ALA A 190 -2.36 10.58 -16.30
N LEU A 191 -1.38 9.92 -15.67
CA LEU A 191 -0.89 8.61 -16.10
C LEU A 191 -1.99 7.54 -15.99
N ALA A 192 -2.73 7.50 -14.88
CA ALA A 192 -3.85 6.58 -14.72
C ALA A 192 -4.92 6.80 -15.80
N PHE A 193 -5.23 8.06 -16.13
CA PHE A 193 -6.14 8.38 -17.21
C PHE A 193 -5.65 7.84 -18.56
N VAL A 194 -4.41 8.13 -18.94
CA VAL A 194 -3.88 7.74 -20.25
C VAL A 194 -3.74 6.23 -20.38
N PHE A 195 -3.24 5.54 -19.35
CA PHE A 195 -2.91 4.13 -19.44
C PHE A 195 -4.00 3.17 -18.95
N LEU A 196 -4.93 3.64 -18.14
CA LEU A 196 -5.94 2.77 -17.52
C LEU A 196 -7.39 3.13 -17.89
N ASP A 197 -7.67 4.41 -18.21
CA ASP A 197 -9.01 4.84 -18.64
C ASP A 197 -9.13 4.87 -20.18
N LEU A 198 -8.07 5.22 -20.93
CA LEU A 198 -8.10 5.32 -22.39
C LEU A 198 -7.72 4.02 -23.12
N LEU A 199 -6.91 3.15 -22.53
CA LEU A 199 -6.49 1.86 -23.07
C LEU A 199 -7.31 0.72 -22.47
#